data_bfb163a574c1a8dcac3290cf425ca2ef
#
_entry.id   bfb163a574c1a8dcac3290cf425ca2ef
#
_cell.length_a   1.000
_cell.length_b   1.000
_cell.length_c   1.000
_cell.angle_alpha   90.00
_cell.angle_beta   90.00
_cell.angle_gamma   90.00
#
_symmetry.space_group_name_H-M   'P 1'
#
loop_
_entity.id
_entity.type
_entity.pdbx_description
1 polymer ?
#
loop_
_entity_poly.entity_id
_entity_poly.type
_entity_poly.pdbx_seq_one_letter_code
_entity_poly.pdbx_strand_id
1 'polypeptide(L)'
;MSNLKQAQPAQPFFSMLSSNWSEVWPDLWIELQESFGEMDFFSELFYFQESRYYDKELGSPVYRRIFTSEKLVDPSELADIKLLADDLEKKYARPSGDRRFNLDPGLIFLQRLILATGKNAPHRVYLQSGVWADLTLMYKNGQWEELPWTYPDYGGNYLQAMLSEIRDNYRKKLKS
;
A
#
# COMPACT_ATOMS: atom_id res chain seq x y z
N MET A 1 16.53 -12.33 -29.16
CA MET A 1 17.05 -11.91 -27.84
C MET A 1 16.26 -10.69 -27.38
N SER A 2 15.84 -10.64 -26.11
CA SER A 2 15.19 -9.44 -25.55
C SER A 2 16.25 -8.42 -25.17
N ASN A 3 16.03 -7.15 -25.51
CA ASN A 3 16.85 -6.06 -25.02
C ASN A 3 16.35 -5.66 -23.62
N LEU A 4 17.25 -5.56 -22.66
CA LEU A 4 16.93 -5.03 -21.32
C LEU A 4 16.54 -3.57 -21.46
N LYS A 5 15.44 -3.17 -20.77
CA LYS A 5 14.96 -1.79 -20.73
C LYS A 5 14.73 -1.41 -19.27
N GLN A 6 14.97 -0.14 -18.96
CA GLN A 6 14.57 0.47 -17.68
C GLN A 6 13.07 0.28 -17.46
N ALA A 7 12.69 -0.07 -16.24
CA ALA A 7 11.27 -0.09 -15.86
C ALA A 7 10.68 1.32 -15.87
N GLN A 8 9.40 1.44 -16.19
CA GLN A 8 8.70 2.72 -15.98
C GLN A 8 8.61 3.01 -14.49
N PRO A 9 8.77 4.27 -14.05
CA PRO A 9 8.50 4.65 -12.67
C PRO A 9 7.10 4.23 -12.27
N ALA A 10 6.91 3.82 -11.03
CA ALA A 10 5.65 3.34 -10.49
C ALA A 10 5.02 4.34 -9.51
N GLN A 11 3.70 4.29 -9.34
CA GLN A 11 2.97 5.08 -8.38
C GLN A 11 3.03 4.40 -7.00
N PRO A 12 3.66 5.03 -5.99
CA PRO A 12 3.57 4.54 -4.62
C PRO A 12 2.13 4.56 -4.13
N PHE A 13 1.75 3.48 -3.48
CA PHE A 13 0.42 3.24 -2.92
C PHE A 13 0.57 2.83 -1.46
N PHE A 14 -0.29 3.32 -0.61
CA PHE A 14 -0.28 2.99 0.82
C PHE A 14 -1.69 2.65 1.29
N SER A 15 -1.81 1.53 1.99
CA SER A 15 -3.00 1.13 2.71
C SER A 15 -2.70 1.15 4.20
N MET A 16 -3.38 2.01 4.94
CA MET A 16 -3.19 2.14 6.39
C MET A 16 -4.45 1.73 7.14
N LEU A 17 -4.26 0.89 8.16
CA LEU A 17 -5.30 0.45 9.09
C LEU A 17 -5.00 1.01 10.48
N SER A 18 -6.00 1.55 11.17
CA SER A 18 -5.92 1.95 12.58
C SER A 18 -7.30 2.03 13.22
N SER A 19 -7.35 1.87 14.55
CA SER A 19 -8.53 2.20 15.36
C SER A 19 -8.43 3.59 16.01
N ASN A 20 -7.22 4.16 16.06
CA ASN A 20 -6.91 5.38 16.83
C ASN A 20 -6.40 6.52 15.92
N TRP A 21 -7.13 6.81 14.84
CA TRP A 21 -6.74 7.80 13.84
C TRP A 21 -6.49 9.19 14.41
N SER A 22 -7.32 9.66 15.34
CA SER A 22 -7.17 10.98 15.96
C SER A 22 -5.90 11.13 16.80
N GLU A 23 -5.38 10.04 17.34
CA GLU A 23 -4.18 10.06 18.19
C GLU A 23 -2.88 10.00 17.36
N VAL A 24 -2.89 9.30 16.23
CA VAL A 24 -1.67 9.06 15.46
C VAL A 24 -1.54 9.98 14.26
N TRP A 25 -2.66 10.39 13.66
CA TRP A 25 -2.68 11.03 12.36
C TRP A 25 -1.97 12.39 12.28
N PRO A 26 -2.15 13.32 13.27
CA PRO A 26 -1.53 14.63 13.15
C PRO A 26 0.00 14.59 13.00
N ASP A 27 0.66 13.78 13.83
CA ASP A 27 2.13 13.67 13.82
C ASP A 27 2.62 12.75 12.70
N LEU A 28 1.94 11.61 12.52
CA LEU A 28 2.27 10.65 11.48
C LEU A 28 2.16 11.25 10.08
N TRP A 29 1.21 12.15 9.85
CA TRP A 29 1.05 12.81 8.55
C TRP A 29 2.31 13.56 8.10
N ILE A 30 2.94 14.29 9.01
CA ILE A 30 4.17 15.03 8.74
C ILE A 30 5.28 14.04 8.36
N GLU A 31 5.44 12.98 9.14
CA GLU A 31 6.49 11.96 8.88
C GLU A 31 6.26 11.16 7.60
N LEU A 32 5.01 10.90 7.24
CA LEU A 32 4.69 10.26 5.95
C LEU A 32 5.13 11.15 4.78
N GLN A 33 4.88 12.45 4.85
CA GLN A 33 5.32 13.39 3.82
C GLN A 33 6.85 13.54 3.78
N GLU A 34 7.51 13.56 4.93
CA GLU A 34 8.98 13.58 5.00
C GLU A 34 9.59 12.30 4.42
N SER A 35 8.99 11.14 4.67
CA SER A 35 9.49 9.83 4.24
C SER A 35 9.19 9.52 2.77
N PHE A 36 8.00 9.87 2.28
CA PHE A 36 7.48 9.42 0.98
C PHE A 36 7.15 10.57 0.01
N GLY A 37 7.36 11.83 0.42
CA GLY A 37 7.00 13.03 -0.34
C GLY A 37 5.54 13.46 -0.16
N GLU A 38 5.17 14.55 -0.82
CA GLU A 38 3.79 15.05 -0.79
C GLU A 38 2.80 14.01 -1.30
N MET A 39 1.62 14.00 -0.69
CA MET A 39 0.55 13.07 -1.04
C MET A 39 -0.46 13.75 -1.96
N ASP A 40 -0.86 13.08 -3.01
CA ASP A 40 -1.75 13.61 -4.05
C ASP A 40 -3.12 12.93 -4.14
N PHE A 41 -3.29 11.81 -3.47
CA PHE A 41 -4.57 11.12 -3.34
C PHE A 41 -4.82 10.73 -1.89
N PHE A 42 -6.04 10.91 -1.44
CA PHE A 42 -6.53 10.54 -0.13
C PHE A 42 -7.95 10.01 -0.19
N SER A 43 -8.18 8.81 0.33
CA SER A 43 -9.54 8.34 0.56
C SER A 43 -10.15 8.94 1.84
N GLU A 44 -11.44 8.93 1.95
CA GLU A 44 -12.12 8.99 3.25
C GLU A 44 -11.73 7.77 4.09
N LEU A 45 -11.96 7.87 5.41
CA LEU A 45 -11.87 6.70 6.28
C LEU A 45 -13.05 5.77 6.00
N PHE A 46 -12.78 4.50 5.81
CA PHE A 46 -13.83 3.48 5.65
C PHE A 46 -13.57 2.29 6.56
N TYR A 47 -14.67 1.70 7.03
CA TYR A 47 -14.62 0.59 7.97
C TYR A 47 -13.99 -0.65 7.34
N PHE A 48 -13.01 -1.22 8.05
CA PHE A 48 -12.37 -2.48 7.67
C PHE A 48 -13.07 -3.63 8.38
N GLN A 49 -13.84 -4.41 7.65
CA GLN A 49 -14.67 -5.51 8.19
C GLN A 49 -14.23 -6.90 7.73
N GLU A 50 -13.24 -6.99 6.85
CA GLU A 50 -12.87 -8.24 6.17
C GLU A 50 -12.13 -9.22 7.08
N SER A 51 -11.58 -8.75 8.20
CA SER A 51 -10.86 -9.58 9.15
C SER A 51 -10.81 -8.95 10.53
N ARG A 52 -10.97 -9.78 11.57
CA ARG A 52 -10.72 -9.40 12.96
C ARG A 52 -9.26 -9.65 13.40
N TYR A 53 -8.40 -10.01 12.47
CA TYR A 53 -7.00 -10.29 12.76
C TYR A 53 -6.30 -9.14 13.48
N TYR A 54 -6.63 -7.91 13.10
CA TYR A 54 -6.02 -6.70 13.63
C TYR A 54 -6.65 -6.20 14.93
N ASP A 55 -7.85 -6.64 15.31
CA ASP A 55 -8.60 -6.11 16.47
C ASP A 55 -7.80 -6.24 17.77
N LYS A 56 -7.08 -7.35 17.94
CA LYS A 56 -6.29 -7.62 19.15
C LYS A 56 -5.12 -6.64 19.30
N GLU A 57 -4.48 -6.28 18.21
CA GLU A 57 -3.28 -5.45 18.19
C GLU A 57 -3.62 -3.96 18.05
N LEU A 58 -4.42 -3.62 17.05
CA LEU A 58 -4.75 -2.24 16.72
C LEU A 58 -5.91 -1.67 17.54
N GLY A 59 -6.75 -2.53 18.14
CA GLY A 59 -8.02 -2.16 18.75
C GLY A 59 -9.19 -2.29 17.76
N SER A 60 -10.41 -1.94 18.19
CA SER A 60 -11.64 -2.04 17.38
C SER A 60 -12.55 -0.85 17.67
N PRO A 61 -13.29 -0.31 16.68
CA PRO A 61 -13.30 -0.72 15.27
C PRO A 61 -12.06 -0.24 14.49
N VAL A 62 -11.64 -1.03 13.50
CA VAL A 62 -10.53 -0.68 12.60
C VAL A 62 -11.07 0.02 11.37
N TYR A 63 -10.44 1.12 10.99
CA TYR A 63 -10.72 1.85 9.76
C TYR A 63 -9.51 1.85 8.84
N ARG A 64 -9.76 1.88 7.54
CA ARG A 64 -8.75 1.99 6.48
C ARG A 64 -8.74 3.37 5.88
N ARG A 65 -7.57 3.80 5.47
CA ARG A 65 -7.34 4.89 4.52
C ARG A 65 -6.35 4.46 3.46
N ILE A 66 -6.64 4.84 2.22
CA ILE A 66 -5.74 4.69 1.08
C ILE A 66 -5.17 6.06 0.73
N PHE A 67 -3.89 6.11 0.43
CA PHE A 67 -3.24 7.32 -0.07
C PHE A 67 -2.09 7.00 -1.01
N THR A 68 -1.69 7.97 -1.82
CA THR A 68 -0.57 7.88 -2.76
C THR A 68 0.31 9.11 -2.65
N SER A 69 1.60 8.97 -2.98
CA SER A 69 2.50 10.12 -3.08
C SER A 69 2.47 10.72 -4.48
N GLU A 70 2.75 12.02 -4.57
CA GLU A 70 2.86 12.73 -5.86
C GLU A 70 4.01 12.17 -6.70
N LYS A 71 5.14 11.91 -6.06
CA LYS A 71 6.37 11.44 -6.71
C LYS A 71 6.26 9.98 -7.12
N LEU A 72 6.56 9.70 -8.39
CA LEU A 72 6.78 8.34 -8.87
C LEU A 72 8.16 7.83 -8.43
N VAL A 73 8.29 6.51 -8.25
CA VAL A 73 9.52 5.85 -7.78
C VAL A 73 9.99 4.79 -8.76
N ASP A 74 11.27 4.45 -8.70
CA ASP A 74 11.78 3.25 -9.37
C ASP A 74 11.17 2.01 -8.69
N PRO A 75 10.64 1.03 -9.45
CA PRO A 75 10.05 -0.17 -8.86
C PRO A 75 10.98 -0.96 -7.94
N SER A 76 12.29 -0.83 -8.09
CA SER A 76 13.28 -1.45 -7.21
C SER A 76 13.27 -0.91 -5.77
N GLU A 77 12.71 0.30 -5.56
CA GLU A 77 12.60 0.92 -4.24
C GLU A 77 11.52 0.30 -3.33
N LEU A 78 10.69 -0.62 -3.86
CA LEU A 78 9.56 -1.19 -3.09
C LEU A 78 9.97 -1.81 -1.75
N ALA A 79 11.13 -2.48 -1.70
CA ALA A 79 11.62 -3.05 -0.46
C ALA A 79 12.03 -1.98 0.56
N ASP A 80 12.69 -0.92 0.12
CA ASP A 80 13.12 0.18 0.98
C ASP A 80 11.91 0.98 1.51
N ILE A 81 10.89 1.18 0.67
CA ILE A 81 9.60 1.78 1.07
C ILE A 81 8.94 0.93 2.17
N LYS A 82 8.98 -0.41 2.06
CA LYS A 82 8.44 -1.30 3.10
C LYS A 82 9.23 -1.20 4.41
N LEU A 83 10.54 -1.14 4.35
CA LEU A 83 11.37 -0.97 5.54
C LEU A 83 11.09 0.34 6.26
N LEU A 84 10.94 1.45 5.53
CA LEU A 84 10.54 2.75 6.10
C LEU A 84 9.15 2.68 6.75
N ALA A 85 8.19 2.00 6.11
CA ALA A 85 6.85 1.79 6.69
C ALA A 85 6.92 1.01 8.02
N ASP A 86 7.71 -0.07 8.05
CA ASP A 86 7.92 -0.88 9.26
C ASP A 86 8.60 -0.08 10.39
N ASP A 87 9.53 0.82 10.05
CA ASP A 87 10.19 1.68 11.03
C ASP A 87 9.24 2.72 11.61
N LEU A 88 8.32 3.27 10.80
CA LEU A 88 7.25 4.14 11.29
C LEU A 88 6.29 3.36 12.22
N GLU A 89 5.88 2.15 11.86
CA GLU A 89 5.06 1.30 12.73
C GLU A 89 5.72 1.07 14.10
N LYS A 90 7.01 0.75 14.12
CA LYS A 90 7.81 0.55 15.36
C LYS A 90 7.92 1.83 16.17
N LYS A 91 8.21 2.96 15.53
CA LYS A 91 8.36 4.26 16.17
C LYS A 91 7.10 4.68 16.93
N TYR A 92 5.93 4.39 16.37
CA TYR A 92 4.63 4.72 16.94
C TYR A 92 4.02 3.59 17.79
N ALA A 93 4.71 2.47 17.97
CA ALA A 93 4.19 1.35 18.76
C ALA A 93 3.91 1.75 20.21
N ARG A 94 2.98 1.06 20.84
CA ARG A 94 2.68 1.22 22.27
C ARG A 94 3.84 0.69 23.13
N PRO A 95 3.93 1.09 24.40
CA PRO A 95 4.93 0.50 25.32
C PRO A 95 4.82 -1.03 25.45
N SER A 96 3.65 -1.61 25.17
CA SER A 96 3.45 -3.06 25.10
C SER A 96 4.11 -3.73 23.91
N GLY A 97 4.54 -2.96 22.91
CA GLY A 97 5.03 -3.44 21.61
C GLY A 97 3.94 -3.58 20.54
N ASP A 98 2.66 -3.40 20.90
CA ASP A 98 1.56 -3.45 19.94
C ASP A 98 1.59 -2.23 19.03
N ARG A 99 1.34 -2.45 17.74
CA ARG A 99 1.24 -1.37 16.75
C ARG A 99 -0.01 -0.52 17.01
N ARG A 100 0.07 0.77 16.67
CA ARG A 100 -1.08 1.68 16.65
C ARG A 100 -1.74 1.74 15.28
N PHE A 101 -1.00 1.39 14.25
CA PHE A 101 -1.48 1.27 12.87
C PHE A 101 -0.71 0.18 12.14
N ASN A 102 -1.27 -0.28 11.04
CA ASN A 102 -0.60 -1.14 10.07
C ASN A 102 -0.48 -0.36 8.76
N LEU A 103 0.72 -0.26 8.21
CA LEU A 103 1.02 0.47 6.97
C LEU A 103 1.57 -0.48 5.92
N ASP A 104 0.75 -0.81 4.95
CA ASP A 104 1.10 -1.69 3.84
C ASP A 104 1.36 -0.87 2.57
N PRO A 105 2.63 -0.68 2.18
CA PRO A 105 2.98 -0.03 0.93
C PRO A 105 2.86 -0.97 -0.25
N GLY A 106 2.71 -0.38 -1.42
CA GLY A 106 2.71 -1.06 -2.70
C GLY A 106 3.04 -0.14 -3.86
N LEU A 107 2.98 -0.70 -5.06
CA LEU A 107 3.18 0.03 -6.31
C LEU A 107 2.01 -0.24 -7.26
N ILE A 108 1.44 0.83 -7.80
CA ILE A 108 0.46 0.75 -8.88
C ILE A 108 1.17 0.99 -10.21
N PHE A 109 0.92 0.07 -11.13
CA PHE A 109 1.26 0.16 -12.54
C PHE A 109 0.00 0.22 -13.40
N LEU A 110 0.15 0.50 -14.69
CA LEU A 110 -1.00 0.48 -15.61
C LEU A 110 -1.70 -0.88 -15.69
N GLN A 111 -0.97 -1.98 -15.40
CA GLN A 111 -1.45 -3.35 -15.58
C GLN A 111 -1.59 -4.14 -14.28
N ARG A 112 -1.19 -3.61 -13.12
CA ARG A 112 -1.18 -4.37 -11.87
C ARG A 112 -1.00 -3.50 -10.62
N LEU A 113 -1.44 -4.06 -9.48
CA LEU A 113 -1.08 -3.64 -8.13
C LEU A 113 -0.16 -4.70 -7.51
N ILE A 114 0.97 -4.26 -6.98
CA ILE A 114 1.90 -5.09 -6.21
C ILE A 114 1.98 -4.51 -4.79
N LEU A 115 1.79 -5.35 -3.77
CA LEU A 115 2.03 -4.98 -2.38
C LEU A 115 3.37 -5.51 -1.89
N ALA A 116 3.95 -4.82 -0.92
CA ALA A 116 5.13 -5.30 -0.20
C ALA A 116 4.72 -5.98 1.12
N THR A 117 5.33 -7.11 1.42
CA THR A 117 5.04 -7.89 2.63
C THR A 117 6.28 -8.54 3.21
N GLY A 118 6.33 -8.72 4.53
CA GLY A 118 7.35 -9.52 5.22
C GLY A 118 7.06 -11.03 5.25
N LYS A 119 5.93 -11.48 4.69
CA LYS A 119 5.52 -12.89 4.77
C LYS A 119 5.76 -13.61 3.44
N ASN A 120 6.47 -14.75 3.49
CA ASN A 120 6.61 -15.62 2.33
C ASN A 120 5.30 -16.34 2.01
N ALA A 121 5.04 -16.57 0.72
CA ALA A 121 3.98 -17.43 0.19
C ALA A 121 4.36 -17.90 -1.24
N PRO A 122 3.77 -18.99 -1.77
CA PRO A 122 4.15 -19.54 -3.08
C PRO A 122 4.04 -18.58 -4.26
N HIS A 123 3.16 -17.59 -4.19
CA HIS A 123 2.92 -16.59 -5.23
C HIS A 123 3.73 -15.30 -5.05
N ARG A 124 4.54 -15.20 -3.99
CA ARG A 124 5.33 -14.01 -3.66
C ARG A 124 6.76 -14.16 -4.15
N VAL A 125 7.32 -13.06 -4.61
CA VAL A 125 8.71 -13.00 -5.10
C VAL A 125 9.54 -12.26 -4.06
N TYR A 126 10.64 -12.92 -3.62
CA TYR A 126 11.59 -12.28 -2.71
C TYR A 126 12.29 -11.10 -3.38
N LEU A 127 12.36 -9.98 -2.70
CA LEU A 127 13.09 -8.79 -3.13
C LEU A 127 14.44 -8.71 -2.41
N GLN A 128 14.45 -8.17 -1.20
CA GLN A 128 15.62 -8.04 -0.34
C GLN A 128 15.18 -7.81 1.11
N SER A 129 16.09 -7.94 2.07
CA SER A 129 15.91 -7.56 3.48
C SER A 129 14.65 -8.13 4.15
N GLY A 130 14.23 -9.35 3.75
CA GLY A 130 13.03 -10.00 4.27
C GLY A 130 11.72 -9.51 3.63
N VAL A 131 11.79 -8.66 2.62
CA VAL A 131 10.62 -8.13 1.90
C VAL A 131 10.31 -8.97 0.67
N TRP A 132 9.04 -9.21 0.45
CA TRP A 132 8.47 -9.95 -0.68
C TRP A 132 7.50 -9.07 -1.46
N ALA A 133 7.49 -9.21 -2.78
CA ALA A 133 6.48 -8.62 -3.65
C ALA A 133 5.29 -9.58 -3.79
N ASP A 134 4.09 -9.06 -3.57
CA ASP A 134 2.82 -9.77 -3.72
C ASP A 134 2.06 -9.18 -4.91
N LEU A 135 1.91 -9.93 -6.00
CA LEU A 135 1.07 -9.53 -7.11
C LEU A 135 -0.41 -9.63 -6.66
N THR A 136 -0.99 -8.53 -6.24
CA THR A 136 -2.30 -8.50 -5.58
C THR A 136 -3.47 -8.44 -6.56
N LEU A 137 -3.37 -7.61 -7.60
CA LEU A 137 -4.41 -7.45 -8.62
C LEU A 137 -3.77 -7.26 -9.99
N MET A 138 -4.48 -7.69 -11.04
CA MET A 138 -4.14 -7.38 -12.43
C MET A 138 -5.20 -6.47 -13.04
N TYR A 139 -4.80 -5.56 -13.94
CA TYR A 139 -5.74 -4.72 -14.69
C TYR A 139 -5.82 -5.20 -16.13
N LYS A 140 -6.97 -5.74 -16.52
CA LYS A 140 -7.24 -6.27 -17.86
C LYS A 140 -8.64 -5.86 -18.32
N ASN A 141 -8.82 -5.70 -19.62
CA ASN A 141 -10.13 -5.43 -20.22
C ASN A 141 -10.91 -4.26 -19.59
N GLY A 142 -10.19 -3.25 -19.07
CA GLY A 142 -10.81 -2.08 -18.44
C GLY A 142 -11.19 -2.24 -16.97
N GLN A 143 -10.82 -3.33 -16.31
CA GLN A 143 -11.17 -3.61 -14.92
C GLN A 143 -10.03 -4.27 -14.14
N TRP A 144 -10.10 -4.20 -12.81
CA TRP A 144 -9.25 -4.96 -11.92
C TRP A 144 -9.75 -6.39 -11.80
N GLU A 145 -8.85 -7.35 -11.92
CA GLU A 145 -9.11 -8.78 -11.80
C GLU A 145 -8.39 -9.32 -10.56
N GLU A 146 -9.14 -10.06 -9.75
CA GLU A 146 -8.61 -10.79 -8.60
C GLU A 146 -7.82 -12.03 -9.06
N LEU A 147 -6.81 -12.37 -8.26
CA LEU A 147 -6.05 -13.61 -8.36
C LEU A 147 -6.51 -14.58 -7.26
N PRO A 148 -6.24 -15.88 -7.37
CA PRO A 148 -6.69 -16.86 -6.36
C PRO A 148 -6.24 -16.57 -4.92
N TRP A 149 -5.23 -15.73 -4.75
CA TRP A 149 -4.68 -15.33 -3.45
C TRP A 149 -4.97 -13.87 -3.07
N THR A 150 -5.68 -13.12 -3.90
CA THR A 150 -6.05 -11.74 -3.58
C THR A 150 -6.86 -11.70 -2.29
N TYR A 151 -6.47 -10.85 -1.36
CA TYR A 151 -7.25 -10.63 -0.14
C TYR A 151 -8.64 -10.08 -0.49
N PRO A 152 -9.71 -10.58 0.14
CA PRO A 152 -11.11 -10.22 -0.20
C PRO A 152 -11.39 -8.72 -0.21
N ASP A 153 -10.71 -7.97 0.64
CA ASP A 153 -10.84 -6.51 0.74
C ASP A 153 -10.33 -5.77 -0.51
N TYR A 154 -9.31 -6.32 -1.20
CA TYR A 154 -8.84 -5.78 -2.48
C TYR A 154 -9.73 -6.17 -3.67
N GLY A 155 -10.57 -7.20 -3.53
CA GLY A 155 -11.59 -7.58 -4.50
C GLY A 155 -12.86 -6.72 -4.45
N GLY A 156 -13.06 -5.94 -3.39
CA GLY A 156 -14.27 -5.13 -3.21
C GLY A 156 -14.38 -3.98 -4.20
N ASN A 157 -15.60 -3.76 -4.72
CA ASN A 157 -15.88 -2.73 -5.72
C ASN A 157 -15.46 -1.31 -5.27
N TYR A 158 -15.59 -1.01 -3.98
CA TYR A 158 -15.25 0.29 -3.43
C TYR A 158 -13.75 0.58 -3.53
N LEU A 159 -12.92 -0.40 -3.16
CA LEU A 159 -11.46 -0.24 -3.27
C LEU A 159 -11.02 -0.24 -4.74
N GLN A 160 -11.59 -1.10 -5.59
CA GLN A 160 -11.26 -1.14 -7.01
C GLN A 160 -11.62 0.16 -7.75
N ALA A 161 -12.69 0.86 -7.33
CA ALA A 161 -13.02 2.18 -7.87
C ALA A 161 -11.91 3.21 -7.53
N MET A 162 -11.44 3.25 -6.29
CA MET A 162 -10.31 4.10 -5.88
C MET A 162 -9.02 3.74 -6.63
N LEU A 163 -8.71 2.46 -6.76
CA LEU A 163 -7.54 1.99 -7.53
C LEU A 163 -7.61 2.43 -9.00
N SER A 164 -8.82 2.46 -9.58
CA SER A 164 -9.02 2.92 -10.96
C SER A 164 -8.75 4.42 -11.09
N GLU A 165 -9.20 5.24 -10.14
CA GLU A 165 -8.93 6.67 -10.07
C GLU A 165 -7.41 6.93 -9.93
N ILE A 166 -6.75 6.26 -8.99
CA ILE A 166 -5.30 6.37 -8.78
C ILE A 166 -4.55 5.97 -10.05
N ARG A 167 -4.95 4.87 -10.70
CA ARG A 167 -4.35 4.41 -11.95
C ARG A 167 -4.51 5.43 -13.08
N ASP A 168 -5.65 6.10 -13.18
CA ASP A 168 -5.89 7.12 -14.19
C ASP A 168 -5.05 8.38 -13.93
N ASN A 169 -4.86 8.77 -12.67
CA ASN A 169 -3.95 9.84 -12.28
C ASN A 169 -2.49 9.48 -12.59
N TYR A 170 -2.07 8.27 -12.24
CA TYR A 170 -0.75 7.75 -12.59
C TYR A 170 -0.51 7.76 -14.11
N ARG A 171 -1.51 7.37 -14.91
CA ARG A 171 -1.40 7.44 -16.39
C ARG A 171 -1.20 8.86 -16.92
N LYS A 172 -1.76 9.87 -16.24
CA LYS A 172 -1.53 11.29 -16.59
C LYS A 172 -0.10 11.71 -16.26
N LYS A 173 0.42 11.34 -15.06
CA LYS A 173 1.80 11.61 -14.64
C LYS A 173 2.85 11.02 -15.60
N LEU A 174 2.61 9.84 -16.15
CA LEU A 174 3.52 9.22 -17.12
C LEU A 174 3.60 9.96 -18.46
N LYS A 175 2.71 10.93 -18.73
CA LYS A 175 2.67 11.72 -19.97
C LYS A 175 3.18 13.14 -19.79
N SER A 176 3.32 13.59 -18.53
CA SER A 176 3.90 14.88 -18.17
C SER A 176 5.43 14.82 -18.19
#